data_8e4ced70cce786d646082f3a5250713c
#
_entry.id   8e4ced70cce786d646082f3a5250713c
#
_cell.length_a   1.000
_cell.length_b   1.000
_cell.length_c   1.000
_cell.angle_alpha   90.00
_cell.angle_beta   90.00
_cell.angle_gamma   90.00
#
_symmetry.space_group_name_H-M   'P 1'
#
loop_
_entity.id
_entity.type
_entity.pdbx_description
1 polymer ?
#
loop_
_entity_poly.entity_id
_entity_poly.type
_entity_poly.pdbx_seq_one_letter_code
_entity_poly.pdbx_strand_id
1 'polypeptide(L)'
;AFIASLCCVLGKMQADLYIMDDRAQSLGRYKELPSVRLYSSSPEDIGEMMEDMEATVEEQYTPGSEDSAVPAVLLINDRNAAAYISEDRELLECYKRLINKCRSADACVILGDVDNVSINYNSPEVLKMLKENRQFLVFANAGDIKLADLVSSYVRRNAKPLEKNDAFWISGTEVCRMKAMQPDASSV
;
A
#
# COMPACT_ATOMS: atom_id res chain seq x y z
N ALA A 1 -0.26 -6.80 -11.88
CA ALA A 1 0.59 -8.01 -11.68
C ALA A 1 1.24 -7.99 -10.29
N PHE A 2 2.01 -6.96 -9.90
CA PHE A 2 2.73 -6.91 -8.61
C PHE A 2 1.81 -7.03 -7.39
N ILE A 3 0.74 -6.23 -7.32
CA ILE A 3 -0.25 -6.26 -6.22
C ILE A 3 -0.85 -7.66 -6.05
N ALA A 4 -1.14 -8.33 -7.17
CA ALA A 4 -1.62 -9.70 -7.18
C ALA A 4 -0.62 -10.69 -6.56
N SER A 5 0.69 -10.54 -6.86
CA SER A 5 1.74 -11.34 -6.23
C SER A 5 1.84 -11.06 -4.73
N LEU A 6 1.67 -9.81 -4.35
CA LEU A 6 1.69 -9.39 -2.95
C LEU A 6 0.55 -10.06 -2.16
N CYS A 7 -0.68 -10.10 -2.68
CA CYS A 7 -1.78 -10.84 -2.06
C CYS A 7 -1.43 -12.31 -1.82
N CYS A 8 -0.82 -13.00 -2.81
CA CYS A 8 -0.41 -14.39 -2.66
C CYS A 8 0.68 -14.57 -1.58
N VAL A 9 1.65 -13.66 -1.52
CA VAL A 9 2.74 -13.73 -0.52
C VAL A 9 2.18 -13.49 0.89
N LEU A 10 1.39 -12.45 1.06
CA LEU A 10 0.77 -12.11 2.35
C LEU A 10 -0.17 -13.23 2.82
N GLY A 11 -0.92 -13.84 1.90
CA GLY A 11 -1.74 -15.02 2.20
C GLY A 11 -0.92 -16.21 2.72
N LYS A 12 0.27 -16.47 2.12
CA LYS A 12 1.19 -17.52 2.60
C LYS A 12 1.82 -17.18 3.96
N MET A 13 2.00 -15.91 4.26
CA MET A 13 2.48 -15.43 5.56
C MET A 13 1.38 -15.45 6.63
N GLN A 14 0.15 -15.81 6.27
CA GLN A 14 -1.03 -15.76 7.13
C GLN A 14 -1.33 -14.37 7.70
N ALA A 15 -0.95 -13.32 6.98
CA ALA A 15 -1.26 -11.95 7.37
C ALA A 15 -2.77 -11.70 7.32
N ASP A 16 -3.31 -10.94 8.27
CA ASP A 16 -4.69 -10.45 8.21
C ASP A 16 -4.80 -9.38 7.11
N LEU A 17 -5.54 -9.70 6.06
CA LEU A 17 -5.60 -8.93 4.84
C LEU A 17 -6.95 -8.22 4.68
N TYR A 18 -6.88 -6.91 4.49
CA TYR A 18 -8.01 -6.05 4.16
C TYR A 18 -7.78 -5.55 2.74
N ILE A 19 -8.70 -5.78 1.81
CA ILE A 19 -8.54 -5.42 0.41
C ILE A 19 -9.65 -4.47 -0.03
N MET A 20 -9.29 -3.21 -0.26
CA MET A 20 -10.10 -2.27 -1.01
C MET A 20 -9.66 -2.30 -2.47
N ASP A 21 -10.48 -2.84 -3.34
CA ASP A 21 -10.19 -3.00 -4.76
C ASP A 21 -10.84 -1.92 -5.62
N ASP A 22 -10.40 -1.80 -6.84
CA ASP A 22 -11.07 -0.95 -7.83
C ASP A 22 -12.45 -1.49 -8.23
N ARG A 23 -13.26 -0.64 -8.87
CA ARG A 23 -14.59 -1.04 -9.35
C ARG A 23 -14.55 -2.17 -10.39
N ALA A 24 -13.43 -2.37 -11.06
CA ALA A 24 -13.25 -3.47 -12.01
C ALA A 24 -12.94 -4.80 -11.32
N GLN A 25 -12.77 -4.79 -10.01
CA GLN A 25 -12.49 -5.97 -9.18
C GLN A 25 -11.25 -6.74 -9.67
N SER A 26 -10.18 -6.00 -9.95
CA SER A 26 -8.95 -6.57 -10.49
C SER A 26 -8.28 -7.58 -9.56
N LEU A 27 -8.58 -7.51 -8.26
CA LEU A 27 -8.14 -8.44 -7.22
C LEU A 27 -9.25 -9.38 -6.74
N GLY A 28 -10.43 -9.37 -7.35
CA GLY A 28 -11.62 -10.12 -6.91
C GLY A 28 -11.40 -11.62 -6.71
N ARG A 29 -10.46 -12.23 -7.46
CA ARG A 29 -10.10 -13.65 -7.29
C ARG A 29 -9.42 -13.97 -5.96
N TYR A 30 -8.88 -12.96 -5.26
CA TYR A 30 -8.19 -13.15 -3.97
C TYR A 30 -9.11 -13.02 -2.76
N LYS A 31 -10.36 -12.61 -2.94
CA LYS A 31 -11.33 -12.44 -1.84
C LYS A 31 -11.60 -13.71 -1.03
N GLU A 32 -11.42 -14.88 -1.67
CA GLU A 32 -11.66 -16.19 -1.03
C GLU A 32 -10.42 -16.74 -0.30
N LEU A 33 -9.30 -16.01 -0.26
CA LEU A 33 -8.13 -16.44 0.52
C LEU A 33 -8.46 -16.44 2.01
N PRO A 34 -8.07 -17.48 2.76
CA PRO A 34 -8.36 -17.58 4.20
C PRO A 34 -7.82 -16.42 5.04
N SER A 35 -6.79 -15.75 4.54
CA SER A 35 -6.15 -14.58 5.16
C SER A 35 -6.91 -13.26 4.92
N VAL A 36 -7.90 -13.24 4.02
CA VAL A 36 -8.67 -12.03 3.74
C VAL A 36 -9.78 -11.88 4.76
N ARG A 37 -9.69 -10.85 5.58
CA ARG A 37 -10.68 -10.48 6.58
C ARG A 37 -11.86 -9.76 5.95
N LEU A 38 -11.56 -8.71 5.18
CA LEU A 38 -12.54 -7.93 4.44
C LEU A 38 -12.07 -7.68 3.01
N TYR A 39 -13.01 -7.75 2.09
CA TYR A 39 -12.83 -7.37 0.69
C TYR A 39 -14.01 -6.50 0.26
N SER A 40 -13.71 -5.34 -0.31
CA SER A 40 -14.71 -4.51 -0.98
C SER A 40 -14.14 -3.86 -2.25
N SER A 41 -15.04 -3.51 -3.16
CA SER A 41 -14.78 -2.66 -4.33
C SER A 41 -15.65 -1.40 -4.33
N SER A 42 -16.27 -1.09 -3.18
CA SER A 42 -17.06 0.11 -2.96
C SER A 42 -16.27 1.09 -2.10
N PRO A 43 -15.95 2.31 -2.58
CA PRO A 43 -15.19 3.30 -1.80
C PRO A 43 -15.86 3.66 -0.46
N GLU A 44 -17.18 3.51 -0.37
CA GLU A 44 -17.96 3.80 0.84
C GLU A 44 -17.57 2.90 2.02
N ASP A 45 -17.05 1.69 1.74
CA ASP A 45 -16.70 0.70 2.77
C ASP A 45 -15.30 0.94 3.36
N ILE A 46 -14.52 1.89 2.82
CA ILE A 46 -13.12 2.12 3.26
C ILE A 46 -13.03 2.53 4.73
N GLY A 47 -14.02 3.27 5.23
CA GLY A 47 -14.11 3.67 6.64
C GLY A 47 -14.23 2.47 7.56
N GLU A 48 -15.17 1.59 7.29
CA GLU A 48 -15.39 0.34 8.05
C GLU A 48 -14.15 -0.56 8.03
N MET A 49 -13.50 -0.70 6.87
CA MET A 49 -12.27 -1.49 6.73
C MET A 49 -11.12 -0.92 7.57
N MET A 50 -10.98 0.41 7.63
CA MET A 50 -9.95 1.06 8.44
C MET A 50 -10.23 0.88 9.94
N GLU A 51 -11.50 0.97 10.37
CA GLU A 51 -11.91 0.79 11.76
C GLU A 51 -11.73 -0.67 12.21
N ASP A 52 -12.10 -1.64 11.37
CA ASP A 52 -11.93 -3.06 11.68
C ASP A 52 -10.44 -3.45 11.79
N MET A 53 -9.61 -2.96 10.86
CA MET A 53 -8.16 -3.14 10.97
C MET A 53 -7.59 -2.46 12.21
N GLU A 54 -8.05 -1.27 12.56
CA GLU A 54 -7.63 -0.55 13.76
C GLU A 54 -7.92 -1.36 15.01
N ALA A 55 -9.12 -1.96 15.11
CA ALA A 55 -9.52 -2.84 16.21
C ALA A 55 -8.65 -4.11 16.26
N THR A 56 -8.43 -4.76 15.11
CA THR A 56 -7.58 -5.96 15.01
C THR A 56 -6.14 -5.67 15.48
N VAL A 57 -5.57 -4.54 15.08
CA VAL A 57 -4.24 -4.12 15.54
C VAL A 57 -4.21 -3.89 17.05
N GLU A 58 -5.25 -3.27 17.63
CA GLU A 58 -5.34 -3.08 19.09
C GLU A 58 -5.41 -4.39 19.86
N GLU A 59 -6.22 -5.33 19.39
CA GLU A 59 -6.37 -6.64 20.04
C GLU A 59 -5.07 -7.45 20.03
N GLN A 60 -4.35 -7.46 18.93
CA GLN A 60 -3.09 -8.20 18.77
C GLN A 60 -1.95 -7.66 19.64
N TYR A 61 -1.97 -6.35 19.93
CA TYR A 61 -0.92 -5.68 20.70
C TYR A 61 -1.29 -5.40 22.15
N THR A 62 -2.32 -6.08 22.66
CA THR A 62 -2.64 -6.05 24.10
C THR A 62 -1.50 -6.72 24.87
N PRO A 63 -0.99 -6.13 25.98
CA PRO A 63 0.11 -6.72 26.76
C PRO A 63 -0.18 -8.15 27.19
N GLY A 64 0.66 -9.09 26.78
CA GLY A 64 0.53 -10.52 27.03
C GLY A 64 0.24 -11.38 25.79
N SER A 65 0.07 -10.79 24.61
CA SER A 65 -0.14 -11.51 23.33
C SER A 65 1.11 -11.58 22.45
N GLU A 66 2.29 -11.30 22.98
CA GLU A 66 3.54 -11.08 22.24
C GLU A 66 4.00 -12.25 21.35
N ASP A 67 3.52 -13.47 21.58
CA ASP A 67 4.01 -14.67 20.87
C ASP A 67 3.22 -15.04 19.59
N SER A 68 2.18 -14.27 19.18
CA SER A 68 1.34 -14.65 18.04
C SER A 68 0.78 -13.46 17.23
N ALA A 69 1.43 -12.32 17.26
CA ALA A 69 0.98 -11.18 16.45
C ALA A 69 1.05 -11.52 14.95
N VAL A 70 -0.11 -11.59 14.31
CA VAL A 70 -0.24 -11.81 12.87
C VAL A 70 -0.15 -10.44 12.19
N PRO A 71 0.72 -10.26 11.18
CA PRO A 71 0.80 -8.97 10.47
C PRO A 71 -0.56 -8.56 9.89
N ALA A 72 -0.96 -7.31 10.07
CA ALA A 72 -2.19 -6.76 9.50
C ALA A 72 -1.88 -5.80 8.34
N VAL A 73 -2.52 -6.01 7.19
CA VAL A 73 -2.25 -5.23 5.98
C VAL A 73 -3.55 -4.74 5.35
N LEU A 74 -3.71 -3.43 5.24
CA LEU A 74 -4.75 -2.80 4.40
C LEU A 74 -4.15 -2.48 3.03
N LEU A 75 -4.63 -3.18 2.02
CA LEU A 75 -4.25 -2.96 0.63
C LEU A 75 -5.36 -2.17 -0.08
N ILE A 76 -5.08 -0.95 -0.47
CA ILE A 76 -5.98 -0.08 -1.22
C ILE A 76 -5.50 -0.04 -2.67
N ASN A 77 -6.21 -0.72 -3.57
CA ASN A 77 -5.93 -0.82 -5.00
C ASN A 77 -6.95 0.00 -5.81
N ASP A 78 -7.15 1.24 -5.42
CA ASP A 78 -8.01 2.19 -6.14
C ASP A 78 -7.28 3.53 -6.29
N ARG A 79 -7.12 3.96 -7.54
CA ARG A 79 -6.49 5.24 -7.93
C ARG A 79 -7.13 6.45 -7.24
N ASN A 80 -8.43 6.42 -7.02
CA ASN A 80 -9.19 7.54 -6.47
C ASN A 80 -9.23 7.56 -4.95
N ALA A 81 -8.82 6.48 -4.29
CA ALA A 81 -8.96 6.34 -2.83
C ALA A 81 -8.26 7.45 -2.05
N ALA A 82 -7.08 7.88 -2.50
CA ALA A 82 -6.34 8.96 -1.83
C ALA A 82 -7.12 10.30 -1.85
N ALA A 83 -7.80 10.61 -2.94
CA ALA A 83 -8.65 11.79 -3.05
C ALA A 83 -9.91 11.61 -2.19
N TYR A 84 -10.60 10.48 -2.32
CA TYR A 84 -11.82 10.15 -1.60
C TYR A 84 -11.63 10.25 -0.07
N ILE A 85 -10.59 9.64 0.47
CA ILE A 85 -10.25 9.73 1.90
C ILE A 85 -9.91 11.18 2.31
N SER A 86 -9.21 11.93 1.43
CA SER A 86 -8.78 13.29 1.76
C SER A 86 -9.90 14.32 1.71
N GLU A 87 -10.97 14.09 0.96
CA GLU A 87 -12.14 14.97 0.82
C GLU A 87 -13.11 14.82 1.99
N ASP A 88 -13.14 13.67 2.63
CA ASP A 88 -13.96 13.42 3.82
C ASP A 88 -13.11 13.56 5.09
N ARG A 89 -13.55 14.46 5.98
CA ARG A 89 -12.82 14.76 7.22
C ARG A 89 -12.79 13.56 8.18
N GLU A 90 -13.87 12.81 8.28
CA GLU A 90 -13.97 11.68 9.21
C GLU A 90 -13.09 10.52 8.71
N LEU A 91 -13.13 10.22 7.42
CA LEU A 91 -12.25 9.22 6.80
C LEU A 91 -10.77 9.60 6.92
N LEU A 92 -10.43 10.88 6.72
CA LEU A 92 -9.05 11.34 6.85
C LEU A 92 -8.52 11.21 8.29
N GLU A 93 -9.32 11.52 9.28
CA GLU A 93 -8.93 11.35 10.69
C GLU A 93 -8.83 9.86 11.06
N CYS A 94 -9.71 9.00 10.56
CA CYS A 94 -9.61 7.56 10.70
C CYS A 94 -8.31 7.03 10.07
N TYR A 95 -7.99 7.44 8.84
CA TYR A 95 -6.76 7.07 8.17
C TYR A 95 -5.51 7.49 8.95
N LYS A 96 -5.48 8.72 9.49
CA LYS A 96 -4.37 9.22 10.31
C LYS A 96 -4.19 8.40 11.60
N ARG A 97 -5.29 8.05 12.28
CA ARG A 97 -5.23 7.19 13.47
C ARG A 97 -4.64 5.84 13.13
N LEU A 98 -5.14 5.19 12.08
CA LEU A 98 -4.65 3.89 11.62
C LEU A 98 -3.16 3.93 11.29
N ILE A 99 -2.70 4.90 10.49
CA ILE A 99 -1.27 5.05 10.16
C ILE A 99 -0.40 5.23 11.41
N ASN A 100 -0.87 5.98 12.40
CA ASN A 100 -0.13 6.16 13.65
C ASN A 100 -0.04 4.85 14.46
N LYS A 101 -1.10 4.04 14.49
CA LYS A 101 -1.07 2.71 15.13
C LYS A 101 -0.15 1.74 14.40
N CYS A 102 -0.18 1.71 13.08
CA CYS A 102 0.71 0.89 12.27
C CYS A 102 2.21 1.14 12.55
N ARG A 103 2.59 2.35 12.99
CA ARG A 103 4.01 2.66 13.31
C ARG A 103 4.55 1.90 14.51
N SER A 104 3.70 1.47 15.42
CA SER A 104 4.07 0.74 16.65
C SER A 104 3.66 -0.73 16.61
N ALA A 105 3.13 -1.19 15.48
CA ALA A 105 2.57 -2.52 15.30
C ALA A 105 3.18 -3.20 14.08
N ASP A 106 3.03 -4.52 13.95
CA ASP A 106 3.34 -5.24 12.72
C ASP A 106 2.18 -5.11 11.72
N ALA A 107 1.95 -3.88 11.31
CA ALA A 107 0.84 -3.51 10.46
C ALA A 107 1.23 -2.43 9.46
N CYS A 108 0.61 -2.42 8.28
CA CYS A 108 0.84 -1.38 7.29
C CYS A 108 -0.35 -1.13 6.38
N VAL A 109 -0.40 0.07 5.80
CA VAL A 109 -1.31 0.44 4.74
C VAL A 109 -0.53 0.59 3.44
N ILE A 110 -0.98 -0.08 2.38
CA ILE A 110 -0.35 -0.07 1.05
C ILE A 110 -1.34 0.56 0.06
N LEU A 111 -0.96 1.69 -0.52
CA LEU A 111 -1.70 2.28 -1.63
C LEU A 111 -1.12 1.79 -2.97
N GLY A 112 -1.93 1.07 -3.73
CA GLY A 112 -1.64 0.65 -5.10
C GLY A 112 -2.21 1.62 -6.13
N ASP A 113 -1.79 1.48 -7.37
CA ASP A 113 -2.25 2.26 -8.54
C ASP A 113 -2.19 3.79 -8.35
N VAL A 114 -1.26 4.28 -7.54
CA VAL A 114 -1.06 5.71 -7.33
C VAL A 114 -0.46 6.33 -8.57
N ASP A 115 -1.09 7.41 -9.06
CA ASP A 115 -0.59 8.15 -10.22
C ASP A 115 0.80 8.73 -9.97
N ASN A 116 1.68 8.59 -10.96
CA ASN A 116 3.02 9.16 -10.94
C ASN A 116 2.98 10.68 -11.19
N VAL A 117 2.43 11.43 -10.25
CA VAL A 117 2.26 12.88 -10.32
C VAL A 117 3.13 13.60 -9.29
N SER A 118 3.45 14.86 -9.57
CA SER A 118 4.14 15.70 -8.59
C SER A 118 3.19 16.06 -7.45
N ILE A 119 3.57 15.71 -6.22
CA ILE A 119 2.81 16.05 -5.02
C ILE A 119 3.16 17.49 -4.60
N ASN A 120 2.17 18.34 -4.57
CA ASN A 120 2.28 19.77 -4.22
C ASN A 120 1.24 20.16 -3.16
N TYR A 121 1.14 21.46 -2.88
CA TYR A 121 0.22 21.99 -1.86
C TYR A 121 -1.26 21.61 -2.09
N ASN A 122 -1.69 21.56 -3.35
CA ASN A 122 -3.08 21.26 -3.74
C ASN A 122 -3.35 19.73 -3.85
N SER A 123 -2.35 18.89 -3.64
CA SER A 123 -2.54 17.43 -3.71
C SER A 123 -3.36 16.93 -2.51
N PRO A 124 -4.09 15.81 -2.66
CA PRO A 124 -4.77 15.13 -1.56
C PRO A 124 -3.86 14.92 -0.35
N GLU A 125 -4.41 15.06 0.84
CA GLU A 125 -3.63 14.97 2.09
C GLU A 125 -2.99 13.59 2.28
N VAL A 126 -3.70 12.52 1.92
CA VAL A 126 -3.16 11.15 1.93
C VAL A 126 -1.89 11.03 1.07
N LEU A 127 -1.84 11.68 -0.11
CA LEU A 127 -0.64 11.68 -0.95
C LEU A 127 0.52 12.47 -0.33
N LYS A 128 0.23 13.55 0.40
CA LYS A 128 1.25 14.29 1.14
C LYS A 128 1.84 13.43 2.26
N MET A 129 1.00 12.74 3.02
CA MET A 129 1.44 11.79 4.06
C MET A 129 2.28 10.65 3.46
N LEU A 130 1.89 10.12 2.28
CA LEU A 130 2.67 9.13 1.55
C LEU A 130 4.06 9.67 1.18
N LYS A 131 4.13 10.91 0.69
CA LYS A 131 5.41 11.58 0.37
C LYS A 131 6.31 11.76 1.61
N GLU A 132 5.72 12.09 2.76
CA GLU A 132 6.44 12.22 4.03
C GLU A 132 6.98 10.89 4.54
N ASN A 133 6.22 9.81 4.37
CA ASN A 133 6.64 8.46 4.75
C ASN A 133 7.82 7.94 3.91
N ARG A 134 8.02 8.43 2.70
CA ARG A 134 9.13 8.12 1.79
C ARG A 134 9.35 6.63 1.53
N GLN A 135 8.28 5.85 1.44
CA GLN A 135 8.35 4.44 1.06
C GLN A 135 7.55 4.21 -0.22
N PHE A 136 8.24 3.89 -1.30
CA PHE A 136 7.62 3.70 -2.62
C PHE A 136 8.19 2.51 -3.35
N LEU A 137 7.33 1.83 -4.08
CA LEU A 137 7.73 0.92 -5.15
C LEU A 137 7.25 1.51 -6.48
N VAL A 138 8.20 1.85 -7.35
CA VAL A 138 7.91 2.63 -8.57
C VAL A 138 8.30 1.84 -9.81
N PHE A 139 7.34 1.66 -10.71
CA PHE A 139 7.49 0.96 -11.99
C PHE A 139 7.71 1.93 -13.16
N ALA A 140 8.40 3.04 -12.92
CA ALA A 140 8.75 4.03 -13.94
C ALA A 140 10.27 4.23 -13.98
N ASN A 141 10.82 4.59 -15.15
CA ASN A 141 12.24 4.94 -15.25
C ASN A 141 12.59 6.11 -14.34
N ALA A 142 13.80 6.13 -13.83
CA ALA A 142 14.24 7.13 -12.85
C ALA A 142 14.03 8.60 -13.32
N GLY A 143 14.16 8.85 -14.62
CA GLY A 143 13.92 10.19 -15.20
C GLY A 143 12.44 10.58 -15.23
N ASP A 144 11.55 9.60 -15.27
CA ASP A 144 10.10 9.80 -15.43
C ASP A 144 9.37 9.86 -14.08
N ILE A 145 10.05 9.53 -12.97
CA ILE A 145 9.43 9.55 -11.64
C ILE A 145 9.10 11.00 -11.25
N LYS A 146 7.82 11.34 -11.18
CA LYS A 146 7.31 12.67 -10.80
C LYS A 146 7.04 12.82 -9.30
N LEU A 147 6.80 11.73 -8.60
CA LEU A 147 6.86 11.68 -7.14
C LEU A 147 8.23 12.11 -6.59
N ALA A 148 9.12 12.47 -7.43
CA ALA A 148 10.57 12.39 -7.47
C ALA A 148 11.34 13.58 -6.98
N ASP A 149 10.84 14.36 -6.06
CA ASP A 149 11.76 15.07 -5.15
C ASP A 149 12.56 14.07 -4.30
N LEU A 150 12.19 12.79 -4.37
CA LEU A 150 12.79 11.68 -3.62
C LEU A 150 13.99 11.03 -4.33
N VAL A 151 14.10 11.15 -5.65
CA VAL A 151 15.21 10.54 -6.41
C VAL A 151 16.28 11.58 -6.70
N SER A 152 17.48 11.36 -6.17
CA SER A 152 18.60 12.27 -6.39
C SER A 152 18.90 12.46 -7.89
N SER A 153 19.43 13.63 -8.25
CA SER A 153 19.83 13.93 -9.63
C SER A 153 20.89 12.94 -10.15
N TYR A 154 21.71 12.37 -9.26
CA TYR A 154 22.67 11.32 -9.60
C TYR A 154 21.98 10.03 -10.07
N VAL A 155 20.99 9.55 -9.32
CA VAL A 155 20.21 8.36 -9.68
C VAL A 155 19.47 8.59 -11.00
N ARG A 156 18.83 9.75 -11.17
CA ARG A 156 18.13 10.10 -12.42
C ARG A 156 19.02 10.03 -13.66
N ARG A 157 20.27 10.48 -13.55
CA ARG A 157 21.21 10.53 -14.68
C ARG A 157 21.87 9.19 -14.98
N ASN A 158 22.11 8.37 -13.96
CA ASN A 158 22.95 7.17 -14.07
C ASN A 158 22.16 5.86 -14.03
N ALA A 159 20.87 5.89 -13.63
CA ALA A 159 20.06 4.68 -13.63
C ALA A 159 19.81 4.17 -15.05
N LYS A 160 20.09 2.90 -15.28
CA LYS A 160 19.72 2.24 -16.53
C LYS A 160 18.19 2.14 -16.64
N PRO A 161 17.61 2.16 -17.84
CA PRO A 161 16.18 1.93 -18.05
C PRO A 161 15.72 0.64 -17.37
N LEU A 162 14.49 0.63 -16.87
CA LEU A 162 13.89 -0.55 -16.28
C LEU A 162 13.59 -1.57 -17.37
N GLU A 163 13.95 -2.83 -17.11
CA GLU A 163 13.51 -3.97 -17.89
C GLU A 163 12.11 -4.44 -17.43
N LYS A 164 11.56 -5.41 -18.13
CA LYS A 164 10.29 -6.02 -17.73
C LYS A 164 10.40 -6.56 -16.30
N ASN A 165 9.44 -6.20 -15.46
CA ASN A 165 9.33 -6.55 -14.03
C ASN A 165 10.39 -5.91 -13.12
N ASP A 166 11.15 -4.94 -13.59
CA ASP A 166 11.98 -4.13 -12.72
C ASP A 166 11.16 -3.03 -12.06
N ALA A 167 11.57 -2.67 -10.86
CA ALA A 167 11.05 -1.53 -10.12
C ALA A 167 12.17 -0.85 -9.33
N PHE A 168 11.92 0.38 -8.92
CA PHE A 168 12.72 1.04 -7.90
C PHE A 168 12.00 0.96 -6.56
N TRP A 169 12.67 0.39 -5.56
CA TRP A 169 12.32 0.54 -4.16
C TRP A 169 12.99 1.80 -3.61
N ILE A 170 12.19 2.71 -3.09
CA ILE A 170 12.62 3.97 -2.50
C ILE A 170 12.26 3.95 -1.03
N SER A 171 13.26 4.05 -0.14
CA SER A 171 13.07 4.09 1.30
C SER A 171 13.91 5.23 1.88
N GLY A 172 13.27 6.28 2.35
CA GLY A 172 13.96 7.49 2.80
C GLY A 172 14.79 8.12 1.68
N THR A 173 16.11 8.07 1.80
CA THR A 173 17.07 8.56 0.79
C THR A 173 17.67 7.44 -0.07
N GLU A 174 17.40 6.20 0.27
CA GLU A 174 17.92 5.03 -0.44
C GLU A 174 17.03 4.70 -1.64
N VAL A 175 17.69 4.32 -2.74
CA VAL A 175 17.02 3.89 -3.96
C VAL A 175 17.69 2.60 -4.45
N CYS A 176 16.93 1.53 -4.44
CA CYS A 176 17.39 0.21 -4.90
C CYS A 176 16.59 -0.24 -6.12
N ARG A 177 17.28 -0.78 -7.14
CA ARG A 177 16.60 -1.48 -8.24
C ARG A 177 16.34 -2.92 -7.82
N MET A 178 15.12 -3.39 -8.07
CA MET A 178 14.72 -4.75 -7.73
C MET A 178 13.88 -5.38 -8.84
N LYS A 179 13.80 -6.70 -8.86
CA LYS A 179 12.84 -7.45 -9.68
C LYS A 179 11.54 -7.61 -8.89
N ALA A 180 10.46 -7.11 -9.44
CA ALA A 180 9.13 -7.37 -8.90
C ALA A 180 8.68 -8.79 -9.29
N MET A 181 8.23 -9.56 -8.31
CA MET A 181 7.70 -10.90 -8.56
C MET A 181 6.42 -10.82 -9.38
N GLN A 182 6.24 -11.77 -10.29
CA GLN A 182 4.93 -12.02 -10.91
C GLN A 182 4.35 -13.31 -10.32
N PRO A 183 3.04 -13.38 -10.08
CA PRO A 183 2.42 -14.63 -9.69
C PRO A 183 2.61 -15.63 -10.82
N ASP A 184 3.09 -16.83 -10.52
CA ASP A 184 3.00 -17.92 -11.47
C ASP A 184 1.51 -18.19 -11.75
N ALA A 185 1.18 -18.42 -13.01
CA ALA A 185 -0.20 -18.70 -13.43
C ALA A 185 -0.81 -19.94 -12.73
N SER A 186 0.04 -20.73 -12.06
CA SER A 186 -0.30 -21.94 -11.30
C SER A 186 -0.45 -21.71 -9.79
N SER A 187 -0.34 -20.46 -9.30
CA SER A 187 -0.30 -20.15 -7.87
C SER A 187 -1.66 -19.67 -7.29
N VAL A 188 -2.76 -19.88 -8.02
CA VAL A 188 -4.13 -19.52 -7.61
C VAL A 188 -5.02 -20.74 -7.69
#